data_c787ec84d2430ebd033060ff08ae1bac
#
_entry.id   c787ec84d2430ebd033060ff08ae1bac
#
_cell.length_a   1.000
_cell.length_b   1.000
_cell.length_c   1.000
_cell.angle_alpha   90.00
_cell.angle_beta   90.00
_cell.angle_gamma   90.00
#
_symmetry.space_group_name_H-M   'P 1'
#
loop_
_entity.id
_entity.type
_entity.pdbx_description
1 polymer ?
#
loop_
_entity_poly.entity_id
_entity_poly.type
_entity_poly.pdbx_seq_one_letter_code
_entity_poly.pdbx_strand_id
1 'polypeptide(L)'
;MRERSETQQRIVEAARIVMINSGIEGCTQQRICKEAGLNRGAFYSNYATKEELFTHVARDAYARIIERLDEIVERWAAQPSTQPGGQPEVKVAEFLGSAQVELGLNREFFILHNELLSRAAREPEWALQFREINRDFVLRVAQVL
;
A
#
# COMPACT_ATOMS: atom_id res chain seq x y z
N MET A 1 14.14 5.79 -19.35
CA MET A 1 13.00 6.09 -18.47
C MET A 1 12.15 4.85 -18.15
N ARG A 2 11.74 4.09 -19.14
CA ARG A 2 10.94 2.88 -18.98
C ARG A 2 11.65 1.79 -18.16
N GLU A 3 12.90 1.52 -18.48
CA GLU A 3 13.76 0.54 -17.80
C GLU A 3 14.00 0.86 -16.32
N ARG A 4 14.23 2.15 -15.99
CA ARG A 4 14.39 2.60 -14.61
C ARG A 4 13.11 2.41 -13.79
N SER A 5 11.94 2.71 -14.36
CA SER A 5 10.64 2.52 -13.72
C SER A 5 10.35 1.04 -13.47
N GLU A 6 10.66 0.17 -14.42
CA GLU A 6 10.50 -1.29 -14.24
C GLU A 6 11.43 -1.84 -13.17
N THR A 7 12.68 -1.37 -13.11
CA THR A 7 13.64 -1.75 -12.06
C THR A 7 13.19 -1.26 -10.69
N GLN A 8 12.71 -0.02 -10.59
CA GLN A 8 12.16 0.51 -9.34
C GLN A 8 10.97 -0.33 -8.85
N GLN A 9 10.07 -0.71 -9.77
CA GLN A 9 8.92 -1.55 -9.43
C GLN A 9 9.34 -2.94 -8.95
N ARG A 10 10.36 -3.54 -9.53
CA ARG A 10 10.94 -4.81 -9.06
C ARG A 10 11.53 -4.69 -7.66
N ILE A 11 12.20 -3.59 -7.36
CA ILE A 11 12.78 -3.33 -6.04
C ILE A 11 11.69 -3.11 -5.00
N VAL A 12 10.66 -2.34 -5.32
CA VAL A 12 9.50 -2.12 -4.43
C VAL A 12 8.80 -3.43 -4.10
N GLU A 13 8.53 -4.25 -5.10
CA GLU A 13 7.88 -5.55 -4.90
C GLU A 13 8.74 -6.51 -4.07
N ALA A 14 10.05 -6.56 -4.33
CA ALA A 14 10.99 -7.34 -3.55
C ALA A 14 11.06 -6.88 -2.08
N ALA A 15 11.10 -5.57 -1.85
CA ALA A 15 11.08 -4.99 -0.51
C ALA A 15 9.78 -5.35 0.23
N ARG A 16 8.64 -5.28 -0.45
CA ARG A 16 7.34 -5.67 0.09
C ARG A 16 7.34 -7.13 0.54
N ILE A 17 7.80 -8.03 -0.30
CA ILE A 17 7.90 -9.48 -0.01
C ILE A 17 8.81 -9.74 1.19
N VAL A 18 10.00 -9.16 1.20
CA VAL A 18 10.96 -9.32 2.30
C VAL A 18 10.38 -8.76 3.62
N MET A 19 9.72 -7.62 3.55
CA MET A 19 9.10 -6.98 4.73
C MET A 19 7.98 -7.84 5.31
N ILE A 20 7.14 -8.44 4.47
CA ILE A 20 6.06 -9.34 4.90
C ILE A 20 6.61 -10.61 5.53
N ASN A 21 7.66 -11.19 4.96
CA ASN A 21 8.23 -12.47 5.41
C ASN A 21 9.20 -12.36 6.59
N SER A 22 9.91 -11.24 6.70
CA SER A 22 11.03 -11.08 7.65
C SER A 22 10.93 -9.83 8.52
N GLY A 23 9.85 -9.04 8.39
CA GLY A 23 9.69 -7.77 9.08
C GLY A 23 10.54 -6.64 8.46
N ILE A 24 10.26 -5.40 8.87
CA ILE A 24 10.96 -4.22 8.35
C ILE A 24 12.45 -4.22 8.76
N GLU A 25 12.75 -4.70 9.96
CA GLU A 25 14.13 -4.80 10.45
C GLU A 25 14.95 -5.86 9.66
N GLY A 26 14.27 -6.89 9.16
CA GLY A 26 14.87 -7.90 8.27
C GLY A 26 14.99 -7.45 6.81
N CYS A 27 14.43 -6.30 6.46
CA CYS A 27 14.43 -5.75 5.11
C CYS A 27 15.77 -5.07 4.80
N THR A 28 16.82 -5.88 4.70
CA THR A 28 18.16 -5.40 4.37
C THR A 28 18.33 -5.27 2.86
N GLN A 29 19.22 -4.37 2.45
CA GLN A 29 19.57 -4.21 1.04
C GLN A 29 19.97 -5.51 0.36
N GLN A 30 20.77 -6.34 1.05
CA GLN A 30 21.22 -7.64 0.54
C GLN A 30 20.04 -8.57 0.25
N ARG A 31 19.06 -8.64 1.15
CA ARG A 31 17.86 -9.46 0.98
C ARG A 31 16.98 -8.95 -0.13
N ILE A 32 16.81 -7.62 -0.22
CA ILE A 32 16.02 -6.98 -1.28
C ILE A 32 16.65 -7.25 -2.65
N CYS A 33 17.96 -7.07 -2.79
CA CYS A 33 18.66 -7.37 -4.03
C CYS A 33 18.54 -8.84 -4.43
N LYS A 34 18.70 -9.75 -3.48
CA LYS A 34 18.53 -11.19 -3.72
C LYS A 34 17.12 -11.53 -4.20
N GLU A 35 16.09 -10.99 -3.55
CA GLU A 35 14.70 -11.20 -3.94
C GLU A 35 14.38 -10.59 -5.31
N ALA A 36 14.91 -9.40 -5.60
CA ALA A 36 14.70 -8.71 -6.88
C ALA A 36 15.54 -9.30 -8.03
N GLY A 37 16.54 -10.12 -7.75
CA GLY A 37 17.50 -10.62 -8.75
C GLY A 37 18.39 -9.51 -9.31
N LEU A 38 18.79 -8.55 -8.46
CA LEU A 38 19.59 -7.39 -8.83
C LEU A 38 20.88 -7.31 -8.01
N ASN A 39 21.89 -6.61 -8.56
CA ASN A 39 23.11 -6.30 -7.84
C ASN A 39 22.97 -5.02 -7.00
N ARG A 40 23.96 -4.74 -6.13
CA ARG A 40 23.97 -3.54 -5.28
C ARG A 40 23.99 -2.23 -6.09
N GLY A 41 24.71 -2.22 -7.22
CA GLY A 41 24.76 -1.04 -8.09
C GLY A 41 23.40 -0.66 -8.66
N ALA A 42 22.60 -1.62 -9.09
CA ALA A 42 21.24 -1.40 -9.55
C ALA A 42 20.34 -0.86 -8.43
N PHE A 43 20.49 -1.33 -7.19
CA PHE A 43 19.77 -0.79 -6.06
C PHE A 43 20.11 0.68 -5.83
N TYR A 44 21.39 1.02 -5.68
CA TYR A 44 21.82 2.39 -5.39
C TYR A 44 21.58 3.37 -6.52
N SER A 45 21.53 2.93 -7.77
CA SER A 45 21.16 3.80 -8.88
C SER A 45 19.67 4.17 -8.88
N ASN A 46 18.83 3.45 -8.14
CA ASN A 46 17.40 3.70 -8.03
C ASN A 46 16.98 4.32 -6.69
N TYR A 47 17.62 3.91 -5.59
CA TYR A 47 17.33 4.39 -4.24
C TYR A 47 18.61 4.73 -3.50
N ALA A 48 18.77 5.98 -3.08
CA ALA A 48 19.92 6.43 -2.29
C ALA A 48 19.90 5.84 -0.87
N THR A 49 18.69 5.69 -0.28
CA THR A 49 18.49 5.19 1.07
C THR A 49 17.35 4.18 1.13
N LYS A 50 17.33 3.37 2.19
CA LYS A 50 16.19 2.47 2.48
C LYS A 50 14.93 3.26 2.80
N GLU A 51 15.05 4.41 3.41
CA GLU A 51 13.94 5.29 3.75
C GLU A 51 13.18 5.76 2.50
N GLU A 52 13.90 6.12 1.44
CA GLU A 52 13.28 6.43 0.13
C GLU A 52 12.50 5.24 -0.42
N LEU A 53 13.09 4.05 -0.32
CA LEU A 53 12.43 2.82 -0.76
C LEU A 53 11.20 2.53 0.08
N PHE A 54 11.28 2.64 1.40
CA PHE A 54 10.14 2.39 2.29
C PHE A 54 9.02 3.40 2.08
N THR A 55 9.35 4.65 1.79
CA THR A 55 8.38 5.66 1.38
C THR A 55 7.65 5.24 0.10
N HIS A 56 8.38 4.74 -0.87
CA HIS A 56 7.79 4.24 -2.13
C HIS A 56 6.92 3.01 -1.90
N VAL A 57 7.35 2.06 -1.07
CA VAL A 57 6.57 0.88 -0.69
C VAL A 57 5.24 1.28 -0.04
N ALA A 58 5.29 2.23 0.90
CA ALA A 58 4.09 2.72 1.59
C ALA A 58 3.12 3.42 0.62
N ARG A 59 3.63 4.33 -0.22
CA ARG A 59 2.81 5.03 -1.22
C ARG A 59 2.18 4.06 -2.22
N ASP A 60 2.93 3.08 -2.70
CA ASP A 60 2.43 2.05 -3.63
C ASP A 60 1.32 1.22 -3.00
N ALA A 61 1.50 0.78 -1.76
CA ALA A 61 0.49 0.01 -1.03
C ALA A 61 -0.82 0.77 -0.85
N TYR A 62 -0.75 2.04 -0.46
CA TYR A 62 -1.94 2.87 -0.28
C TYR A 62 -2.59 3.30 -1.60
N ALA A 63 -1.80 3.56 -2.63
CA ALA A 63 -2.32 3.88 -3.96
C ALA A 63 -3.18 2.74 -4.52
N ARG A 64 -2.76 1.50 -4.34
CA ARG A 64 -3.53 0.32 -4.77
C ARG A 64 -4.88 0.21 -4.06
N ILE A 65 -4.94 0.56 -2.79
CA ILE A 65 -6.20 0.59 -2.04
C ILE A 65 -7.13 1.67 -2.59
N ILE A 66 -6.61 2.87 -2.85
CA ILE A 66 -7.38 3.98 -3.42
C ILE A 66 -7.93 3.61 -4.80
N GLU A 67 -7.12 3.04 -5.68
CA GLU A 67 -7.58 2.60 -7.00
C GLU A 67 -8.74 1.60 -6.90
N ARG A 68 -8.62 0.62 -6.03
CA ARG A 68 -9.70 -0.35 -5.80
C ARG A 68 -10.93 0.27 -5.18
N LEU A 69 -10.77 1.24 -4.29
CA LEU A 69 -11.88 1.97 -3.70
C LEU A 69 -12.63 2.77 -4.77
N ASP A 70 -11.92 3.48 -5.64
CA ASP A 70 -12.51 4.19 -6.78
C ASP A 70 -13.35 3.24 -7.65
N GLU A 71 -12.80 2.09 -8.03
CA GLU A 71 -13.49 1.07 -8.83
C GLU A 71 -14.75 0.53 -8.14
N ILE A 72 -14.69 0.28 -6.84
CA ILE A 72 -15.83 -0.19 -6.05
C ILE A 72 -16.93 0.86 -6.02
N VAL A 73 -16.59 2.11 -5.74
CA VAL A 73 -17.56 3.21 -5.68
C VAL A 73 -18.21 3.46 -7.04
N GLU A 74 -17.44 3.46 -8.13
CA GLU A 74 -17.97 3.60 -9.49
C GLU A 74 -18.94 2.46 -9.83
N ARG A 75 -18.59 1.24 -9.50
CA ARG A 75 -19.45 0.06 -9.73
C ARG A 75 -20.76 0.15 -8.93
N TRP A 76 -20.69 0.60 -7.70
CA TRP A 76 -21.88 0.81 -6.86
C TRP A 76 -22.75 1.94 -7.35
N ALA A 77 -22.17 3.04 -7.80
CA ALA A 77 -22.88 4.18 -8.36
C ALA A 77 -23.62 3.81 -9.68
N ALA A 78 -23.07 2.87 -10.43
CA ALA A 78 -23.66 2.40 -11.68
C ALA A 78 -24.81 1.38 -11.49
N GLN A 79 -24.99 0.82 -10.28
CA GLN A 79 -26.09 -0.11 -10.00
C GLN A 79 -27.41 0.64 -9.91
N PRO A 80 -28.42 0.28 -10.70
CA PRO A 80 -29.75 0.89 -10.57
C PRO A 80 -30.32 0.58 -9.19
N SER A 81 -30.95 1.57 -8.58
CA SER A 81 -31.63 1.45 -7.28
C SER A 81 -32.91 0.59 -7.47
N THR A 82 -32.75 -0.73 -7.55
CA THR A 82 -33.83 -1.63 -8.00
C THR A 82 -34.70 -2.18 -6.88
N GLN A 83 -34.61 -1.68 -5.65
CA GLN A 83 -35.58 -2.06 -4.62
C GLN A 83 -36.05 -0.87 -3.80
N PRO A 84 -37.31 -0.41 -4.03
CA PRO A 84 -37.97 0.46 -3.07
C PRO A 84 -38.25 -0.39 -1.81
N GLY A 85 -37.56 -0.13 -0.72
CA GLY A 85 -37.79 -0.76 0.58
C GLY A 85 -36.63 -1.49 1.23
N GLY A 86 -35.44 -1.54 0.61
CA GLY A 86 -34.24 -2.08 1.27
C GLY A 86 -33.77 -1.16 2.40
N GLN A 87 -33.55 -1.73 3.59
CA GLN A 87 -33.01 -0.99 4.73
C GLN A 87 -31.61 -0.47 4.39
N PRO A 88 -31.34 0.84 4.52
CA PRO A 88 -30.05 1.43 4.19
C PRO A 88 -28.88 0.78 4.94
N GLU A 89 -29.12 0.35 6.17
CA GLU A 89 -28.13 -0.27 7.05
C GLU A 89 -27.64 -1.62 6.53
N VAL A 90 -28.53 -2.42 5.92
CA VAL A 90 -28.15 -3.72 5.34
C VAL A 90 -27.25 -3.52 4.12
N LYS A 91 -27.56 -2.54 3.28
CA LYS A 91 -26.73 -2.21 2.11
C LYS A 91 -25.33 -1.72 2.52
N VAL A 92 -25.24 -0.91 3.57
CA VAL A 92 -23.95 -0.44 4.11
C VAL A 92 -23.16 -1.61 4.69
N ALA A 93 -23.80 -2.51 5.42
CA ALA A 93 -23.13 -3.69 5.99
C ALA A 93 -22.62 -4.65 4.89
N GLU A 94 -23.40 -4.89 3.86
CA GLU A 94 -23.00 -5.68 2.69
C GLU A 94 -21.85 -5.02 1.93
N PHE A 95 -21.91 -3.70 1.75
CA PHE A 95 -20.84 -2.90 1.15
C PHE A 95 -19.54 -3.04 1.96
N LEU A 96 -19.60 -2.80 3.28
CA LEU A 96 -18.42 -2.90 4.14
C LEU A 96 -17.83 -4.32 4.17
N GLY A 97 -18.68 -5.35 4.18
CA GLY A 97 -18.26 -6.74 4.16
C GLY A 97 -17.54 -7.12 2.85
N SER A 98 -18.10 -6.74 1.71
CA SER A 98 -17.49 -7.01 0.41
C SER A 98 -16.27 -6.12 0.15
N ALA A 99 -16.35 -4.85 0.51
CA ALA A 99 -15.29 -3.87 0.30
C ALA A 99 -13.98 -4.28 1.00
N GLN A 100 -14.06 -4.87 2.18
CA GLN A 100 -12.86 -5.30 2.90
C GLN A 100 -12.02 -6.31 2.10
N VAL A 101 -12.68 -7.27 1.45
CA VAL A 101 -12.02 -8.27 0.60
C VAL A 101 -11.57 -7.65 -0.72
N GLU A 102 -12.45 -6.89 -1.36
CA GLU A 102 -12.19 -6.26 -2.65
C GLU A 102 -11.11 -5.18 -2.59
N LEU A 103 -11.02 -4.43 -1.49
CA LEU A 103 -9.94 -3.45 -1.25
C LEU A 103 -8.56 -4.10 -1.07
N GLY A 104 -8.51 -5.42 -0.90
CA GLY A 104 -7.25 -6.10 -0.63
C GLY A 104 -6.72 -5.85 0.77
N LEU A 105 -7.61 -5.54 1.72
CA LEU A 105 -7.30 -5.47 3.15
C LEU A 105 -7.13 -6.90 3.68
N ASN A 106 -6.16 -7.59 3.11
CA ASN A 106 -5.82 -8.97 3.44
C ASN A 106 -4.71 -9.03 4.50
N ARG A 107 -4.33 -10.25 4.87
CA ARG A 107 -3.27 -10.50 5.85
C ARG A 107 -1.96 -9.80 5.50
N GLU A 108 -1.56 -9.83 4.23
CA GLU A 108 -0.31 -9.21 3.78
C GLU A 108 -0.32 -7.70 3.95
N PHE A 109 -1.42 -7.04 3.61
CA PHE A 109 -1.58 -5.61 3.81
C PHE A 109 -1.44 -5.24 5.30
N PHE A 110 -2.11 -5.97 6.19
CA PHE A 110 -2.03 -5.69 7.63
C PHE A 110 -0.63 -5.92 8.19
N ILE A 111 0.08 -6.94 7.74
CA ILE A 111 1.48 -7.15 8.13
C ILE A 111 2.33 -5.96 7.67
N LEU A 112 2.25 -5.60 6.40
CA LEU A 112 3.02 -4.50 5.82
C LEU A 112 2.73 -3.18 6.54
N HIS A 113 1.46 -2.86 6.75
CA HIS A 113 1.04 -1.65 7.44
C HIS A 113 1.56 -1.59 8.89
N ASN A 114 1.47 -2.71 9.62
CA ASN A 114 2.00 -2.80 10.99
C ASN A 114 3.52 -2.64 11.03
N GLU A 115 4.25 -3.21 10.08
CA GLU A 115 5.70 -3.04 10.00
C GLU A 115 6.10 -1.57 9.78
N LEU A 116 5.41 -0.88 8.88
CA LEU A 116 5.63 0.55 8.61
C LEU A 116 5.29 1.42 9.82
N LEU A 117 4.18 1.13 10.52
CA LEU A 117 3.81 1.80 11.77
C LEU A 117 4.82 1.55 12.88
N SER A 118 5.27 0.32 13.05
CA SER A 118 6.27 -0.04 14.06
C SER A 118 7.56 0.74 13.88
N ARG A 119 8.01 0.93 12.64
CA ARG A 119 9.16 1.79 12.34
C ARG A 119 8.88 3.24 12.68
N ALA A 120 7.69 3.76 12.36
CA ALA A 120 7.30 5.13 12.70
C ALA A 120 7.30 5.37 14.21
N ALA A 121 6.97 4.36 15.01
CA ALA A 121 7.02 4.45 16.47
C ALA A 121 8.44 4.55 17.05
N ARG A 122 9.44 4.06 16.30
CA ARG A 122 10.84 4.00 16.77
C ARG A 122 11.73 5.07 16.15
N GLU A 123 11.43 5.52 14.93
CA GLU A 123 12.28 6.46 14.20
C GLU A 123 11.53 7.76 13.88
N PRO A 124 11.87 8.88 14.59
CA PRO A 124 11.15 10.15 14.43
C PRO A 124 11.18 10.73 13.01
N GLU A 125 12.26 10.56 12.27
CA GLU A 125 12.37 11.04 10.89
C GLU A 125 11.43 10.29 9.95
N TRP A 126 11.36 8.98 10.10
CA TRP A 126 10.41 8.15 9.38
C TRP A 126 8.96 8.46 9.77
N ALA A 127 8.72 8.72 11.06
CA ALA A 127 7.40 9.07 11.56
C ALA A 127 6.82 10.31 10.87
N LEU A 128 7.63 11.33 10.59
CA LEU A 128 7.20 12.54 9.88
C LEU A 128 6.81 12.22 8.43
N GLN A 129 7.62 11.48 7.71
CA GLN A 129 7.34 11.05 6.33
C GLN A 129 6.10 10.15 6.27
N PHE A 130 6.01 9.19 7.16
CA PHE A 130 4.87 8.27 7.23
C PHE A 130 3.56 8.99 7.55
N ARG A 131 3.60 10.01 8.41
CA ARG A 131 2.44 10.85 8.73
C ARG A 131 1.91 11.58 7.50
N GLU A 132 2.79 12.12 6.66
CA GLU A 132 2.39 12.78 5.41
C GLU A 132 1.74 11.80 4.44
N ILE A 133 2.34 10.63 4.25
CA ILE A 133 1.80 9.56 3.40
C ILE A 133 0.41 9.14 3.90
N ASN A 134 0.28 8.92 5.19
CA ASN A 134 -0.98 8.51 5.80
C ASN A 134 -2.05 9.61 5.71
N ARG A 135 -1.67 10.87 5.89
CA ARG A 135 -2.58 12.01 5.69
C ARG A 135 -3.09 12.08 4.26
N ASP A 136 -2.21 11.96 3.27
CA ASP A 136 -2.59 11.96 1.85
C ASP A 136 -3.56 10.82 1.53
N PHE A 137 -3.30 9.64 2.08
CA PHE A 137 -4.20 8.49 1.97
C PHE A 137 -5.59 8.79 2.56
N VAL A 138 -5.66 9.29 3.79
CA VAL A 138 -6.94 9.62 4.46
C VAL A 138 -7.72 10.68 3.68
N LEU A 139 -7.04 11.71 3.18
CA LEU A 139 -7.68 12.77 2.38
C LEU A 139 -8.24 12.21 1.07
N ARG A 140 -7.52 11.31 0.41
CA ARG A 140 -8.01 10.64 -0.81
C ARG A 140 -9.21 9.76 -0.53
N VAL A 141 -9.18 8.98 0.53
CA VAL A 141 -10.36 8.18 0.97
C VAL A 141 -11.56 9.09 1.21
N ALA A 142 -11.37 10.20 1.90
CA ALA A 142 -12.45 11.16 2.17
C ALA A 142 -13.03 11.80 0.90
N GLN A 143 -12.23 11.99 -0.15
CA GLN A 143 -12.70 12.52 -1.45
C GLN A 143 -13.54 11.49 -2.23
N VAL A 144 -13.28 10.22 -2.06
CA VAL A 144 -14.01 9.15 -2.75
C VAL A 144 -15.34 8.84 -2.08
N LEU A 145 -15.40 8.94 -0.77
CA LEU A 145 -16.61 8.73 0.02
C LEU A 145 -17.51 9.96 0.03
#